data_04fae2923b7a18ac6a2b61a25745a53b
#
_entry.id   04fae2923b7a18ac6a2b61a25745a53b
#
_cell.length_a   1.000
_cell.length_b   1.000
_cell.length_c   1.000
_cell.angle_alpha   90.00
_cell.angle_beta   90.00
_cell.angle_gamma   90.00
#
_symmetry.space_group_name_H-M   'P 1'
#
loop_
_entity.id
_entity.type
_entity.pdbx_description
1 polymer ?
#
loop_
_entity_poly.entity_id
_entity_poly.type
_entity_poly.pdbx_seq_one_letter_code
_entity_poly.pdbx_strand_id
1 'polypeptide(L)'
;MSGIHEECGVFGIYSKKPGAVANTAYYGLYSLQHRGQESCGIVVCDDGLFFSHKDIGLVGDVFTPEVMSKFPNATMAVGHVRYGTTGGTNRVNCQPIEVNHQRGKMALAHNGNLTNAWQLRSELELSGAIFHTTSDTEIIAYIVTRERLRAPSIEAALARAMPQLDGAYSLVLMSAAKLIAARDRYGFRPLCYGITEDGSYVAASESCALSAVGASFVRDILPGEIVVFDETGVHSYRENCSETLPGKICIFEYIYFARPDSVIEGVSVHAARLRAGAVLARRHPADADVVVGVPDSGLDAALGYSRESGIPYGIGFIKNKYIGRTFISPGQSARLDKVKIKLSPIADTVRGKRVVLIDDSIVRGTTSGQIVKLLRDAGASEIHMRISAPPFMNPCYYGTDIDSRENLVACRYSVPEIAGMIGADSLGYLPDDELKSLIGRCSFCSACFDGRYPTDIPENTCKNRFERRLSERKV
;
A
#
# COMPACT_ATOMS: atom_id res chain seq x y z
N MET A 1 8.06 -13.34 -11.42
CA MET A 1 7.32 -13.16 -10.15
C MET A 1 6.39 -12.02 -10.34
N SER A 2 5.13 -12.25 -10.09
CA SER A 2 4.21 -11.19 -9.76
C SER A 2 3.14 -11.82 -8.91
N GLY A 3 3.44 -11.90 -7.62
CA GLY A 3 2.42 -11.80 -6.61
C GLY A 3 1.87 -10.36 -6.65
N ILE A 4 0.82 -10.09 -5.92
CA ILE A 4 0.39 -8.74 -5.63
C ILE A 4 1.55 -8.05 -4.93
N HIS A 5 1.86 -6.86 -5.42
CA HIS A 5 2.92 -6.06 -4.87
C HIS A 5 2.32 -4.95 -4.00
N GLU A 6 3.11 -4.55 -3.03
CA GLU A 6 2.73 -3.65 -1.95
C GLU A 6 2.46 -2.23 -2.45
N GLU A 7 1.87 -1.44 -1.60
CA GLU A 7 1.49 -0.04 -1.82
C GLU A 7 2.48 0.87 -1.11
N CYS A 8 2.59 2.12 -1.57
CA CYS A 8 3.42 3.13 -0.92
C CYS A 8 2.97 3.44 0.51
N GLY A 9 3.89 3.98 1.32
CA GLY A 9 3.60 4.53 2.64
C GLY A 9 4.08 5.98 2.76
N VAL A 10 3.24 6.85 3.32
CA VAL A 10 3.56 8.25 3.59
C VAL A 10 3.63 8.51 5.09
N PHE A 11 4.51 9.42 5.47
CA PHE A 11 4.71 9.85 6.85
C PHE A 11 5.01 11.35 6.89
N GLY A 12 4.53 12.04 7.91
CA GLY A 12 4.87 13.43 8.17
C GLY A 12 4.86 13.75 9.65
N ILE A 13 5.74 14.64 10.08
CA ILE A 13 5.77 15.18 11.45
C ILE A 13 5.91 16.70 11.43
N TYR A 14 5.12 17.36 12.27
CA TYR A 14 5.23 18.77 12.62
C TYR A 14 5.50 18.91 14.10
N SER A 15 6.62 19.48 14.47
CA SER A 15 7.00 19.79 15.84
C SER A 15 7.01 21.32 16.05
N LYS A 16 6.47 21.76 17.18
CA LYS A 16 6.48 23.20 17.56
C LYS A 16 7.87 23.72 17.91
N LYS A 17 8.82 22.84 18.18
CA LYS A 17 10.21 23.18 18.51
C LYS A 17 11.15 22.36 17.62
N PRO A 18 12.29 22.92 17.22
CA PRO A 18 13.30 22.15 16.51
C PRO A 18 13.72 20.91 17.32
N GLY A 19 13.74 19.76 16.64
CA GLY A 19 14.08 18.48 17.24
C GLY A 19 14.54 17.47 16.18
N ALA A 20 14.80 16.25 16.60
CA ALA A 20 15.27 15.16 15.73
C ALA A 20 14.12 14.56 14.88
N VAL A 21 13.37 15.41 14.16
CA VAL A 21 12.21 14.99 13.35
C VAL A 21 12.58 13.99 12.23
N ALA A 22 13.84 14.05 11.75
CA ALA A 22 14.35 13.05 10.82
C ALA A 22 14.37 11.64 11.43
N ASN A 23 14.75 11.50 12.71
CA ASN A 23 14.73 10.22 13.41
C ASN A 23 13.30 9.70 13.58
N THR A 24 12.36 10.59 13.92
CA THR A 24 10.95 10.22 14.03
C THR A 24 10.42 9.75 12.69
N ALA A 25 10.75 10.45 11.58
CA ALA A 25 10.38 10.05 10.23
C ALA A 25 11.01 8.69 9.86
N TYR A 26 12.28 8.45 10.21
CA TYR A 26 12.95 7.18 10.02
C TYR A 26 12.20 6.02 10.69
N TYR A 27 11.84 6.14 11.97
CA TYR A 27 11.09 5.09 12.68
C TYR A 27 9.67 4.90 12.12
N GLY A 28 9.00 5.99 11.75
CA GLY A 28 7.70 5.94 11.08
C GLY A 28 7.76 5.19 9.76
N LEU A 29 8.74 5.50 8.91
CA LEU A 29 8.96 4.82 7.63
C LEU A 29 9.38 3.35 7.82
N TYR A 30 10.24 3.07 8.81
CA TYR A 30 10.62 1.70 9.14
C TYR A 30 9.42 0.85 9.54
N SER A 31 8.47 1.43 10.26
CA SER A 31 7.19 0.80 10.60
C SER A 31 6.29 0.57 9.39
N LEU A 32 6.40 1.41 8.35
CA LEU A 32 5.67 1.32 7.08
C LEU A 32 6.42 0.54 5.99
N GLN A 33 7.58 -0.07 6.29
CA GLN A 33 8.43 -0.75 5.30
C GLN A 33 7.71 -1.88 4.56
N HIS A 34 6.69 -2.50 5.18
CA HIS A 34 5.86 -3.54 4.55
C HIS A 34 5.10 -3.00 3.34
N ARG A 35 4.81 -1.68 3.27
CA ARG A 35 4.12 -1.04 2.16
C ARG A 35 5.02 -0.74 0.97
N GLY A 36 6.30 -0.44 1.20
CA GLY A 36 7.22 -0.11 0.11
C GLY A 36 8.66 -0.58 0.39
N GLN A 37 9.26 -1.33 -0.52
CA GLN A 37 10.58 -1.93 -0.37
C GLN A 37 11.56 -1.62 -1.50
N GLU A 38 11.18 -0.76 -2.45
CA GLU A 38 12.03 -0.40 -3.60
C GLU A 38 12.88 0.84 -3.34
N SER A 39 12.29 1.85 -2.75
CA SER A 39 13.00 3.08 -2.42
C SER A 39 12.36 3.79 -1.25
N CYS A 40 13.11 4.68 -0.62
CA CYS A 40 12.62 5.52 0.46
C CYS A 40 13.29 6.90 0.42
N GLY A 41 12.67 7.86 1.12
CA GLY A 41 13.21 9.21 1.22
C GLY A 41 12.64 9.97 2.40
N ILE A 42 13.44 10.90 2.92
CA ILE A 42 13.05 11.86 3.95
C ILE A 42 13.49 13.26 3.47
N VAL A 43 12.59 14.22 3.65
CA VAL A 43 12.87 15.65 3.52
C VAL A 43 12.52 16.32 4.84
N VAL A 44 13.44 17.09 5.41
CA VAL A 44 13.20 17.90 6.61
C VAL A 44 13.19 19.39 6.26
N CYS A 45 12.47 20.18 7.03
CA CYS A 45 12.46 21.63 6.93
C CYS A 45 12.89 22.26 8.24
N ASP A 46 14.00 23.03 8.18
CA ASP A 46 14.51 23.85 9.25
C ASP A 46 14.45 25.31 8.79
N ASP A 47 13.59 26.10 9.42
CA ASP A 47 13.39 27.53 9.13
C ASP A 47 13.29 27.86 7.61
N GLY A 48 12.53 27.05 6.87
CA GLY A 48 12.34 27.18 5.43
C GLY A 48 13.44 26.59 4.54
N LEU A 49 14.53 26.10 5.12
CA LEU A 49 15.57 25.36 4.41
C LEU A 49 15.23 23.87 4.38
N PHE A 50 15.30 23.28 3.21
CA PHE A 50 14.98 21.85 2.99
C PHE A 50 16.27 21.04 2.86
N PHE A 51 16.34 19.97 3.62
CA PHE A 51 17.42 18.98 3.57
C PHE A 51 16.80 17.64 3.23
N SER A 52 17.33 16.96 2.22
CA SER A 52 16.74 15.71 1.76
C SER A 52 17.76 14.61 1.54
N HIS A 53 17.35 13.39 1.78
CA HIS A 53 18.02 12.21 1.31
C HIS A 53 16.99 11.18 0.86
N LYS A 54 17.22 10.60 -0.33
CA LYS A 54 16.35 9.57 -0.91
C LYS A 54 17.15 8.68 -1.85
N ASP A 55 16.92 7.37 -1.78
CA ASP A 55 17.57 6.42 -2.63
C ASP A 55 16.77 5.12 -2.79
N ILE A 56 17.25 4.26 -3.68
CA ILE A 56 16.75 2.90 -3.89
C ILE A 56 17.26 2.03 -2.74
N GLY A 57 16.36 1.29 -2.09
CA GLY A 57 16.67 0.38 -0.99
C GLY A 57 15.66 0.45 0.14
N LEU A 58 15.90 -0.38 1.16
CA LEU A 58 15.11 -0.37 2.39
C LEU A 58 15.51 0.82 3.27
N VAL A 59 14.61 1.22 4.16
CA VAL A 59 14.83 2.35 5.09
C VAL A 59 16.13 2.18 5.88
N GLY A 60 16.41 0.99 6.41
CA GLY A 60 17.64 0.73 7.17
C GLY A 60 18.91 0.73 6.32
N ASP A 61 18.81 0.46 5.02
CA ASP A 61 19.96 0.44 4.10
C ASP A 61 20.29 1.85 3.59
N VAL A 62 19.25 2.66 3.34
CA VAL A 62 19.37 4.02 2.79
C VAL A 62 19.75 5.02 3.89
N PHE A 63 19.13 4.92 5.06
CA PHE A 63 19.33 5.86 6.17
C PHE A 63 20.33 5.30 7.18
N THR A 64 21.59 5.20 6.76
CA THR A 64 22.70 4.83 7.65
C THR A 64 22.94 5.91 8.72
N PRO A 65 23.61 5.57 9.84
CA PRO A 65 23.96 6.59 10.86
C PRO A 65 24.67 7.82 10.29
N GLU A 66 25.52 7.60 9.27
CA GLU A 66 26.22 8.70 8.59
C GLU A 66 25.25 9.61 7.82
N VAL A 67 24.26 9.05 7.13
CA VAL A 67 23.22 9.83 6.43
C VAL A 67 22.35 10.57 7.44
N MET A 68 21.92 9.89 8.50
CA MET A 68 21.08 10.48 9.54
C MET A 68 21.76 11.65 10.27
N SER A 69 23.09 11.59 10.46
CA SER A 69 23.85 12.67 11.10
C SER A 69 23.92 13.98 10.28
N LYS A 70 23.57 13.94 8.99
CA LYS A 70 23.55 15.10 8.08
C LYS A 70 22.26 15.92 8.19
N PHE A 71 21.21 15.36 8.79
CA PHE A 71 19.97 16.10 9.01
C PHE A 71 20.10 17.03 10.23
N PRO A 72 19.69 18.30 10.09
CA PRO A 72 19.65 19.23 11.23
C PRO A 72 18.49 18.88 12.18
N ASN A 73 18.52 19.43 13.38
CA ASN A 73 17.31 19.58 14.17
C ASN A 73 16.36 20.51 13.41
N ALA A 74 15.13 20.07 13.23
CA ALA A 74 14.15 20.77 12.41
C ALA A 74 12.76 20.71 13.02
N THR A 75 11.82 21.47 12.46
CA THR A 75 10.43 21.46 12.95
C THR A 75 9.53 20.53 12.16
N MET A 76 9.89 20.17 10.92
CA MET A 76 9.06 19.33 10.09
C MET A 76 9.87 18.29 9.32
N ALA A 77 9.25 17.13 9.07
CA ALA A 77 9.75 16.15 8.13
C ALA A 77 8.62 15.49 7.36
N VAL A 78 8.88 15.16 6.09
CA VAL A 78 8.04 14.29 5.25
C VAL A 78 8.86 13.12 4.80
N GLY A 79 8.28 11.91 4.90
CA GLY A 79 8.91 10.68 4.52
C GLY A 79 8.02 9.83 3.61
N HIS A 80 8.67 8.97 2.82
CA HIS A 80 8.02 8.07 1.89
C HIS A 80 8.75 6.73 1.81
N VAL A 81 7.99 5.63 1.75
CA VAL A 81 8.45 4.32 1.28
C VAL A 81 7.69 3.97 0.01
N ARG A 82 8.42 3.59 -1.04
CA ARG A 82 7.86 3.39 -2.37
C ARG A 82 7.80 1.94 -2.76
N TYR A 83 6.69 1.57 -3.38
CA TYR A 83 6.60 0.48 -4.33
C TYR A 83 6.20 1.04 -5.71
N GLY A 84 6.86 0.63 -6.79
CA GLY A 84 6.66 1.19 -8.13
C GLY A 84 5.37 0.68 -8.80
N THR A 85 4.28 1.39 -8.61
CA THR A 85 3.00 1.13 -9.31
C THR A 85 2.92 1.86 -10.64
N THR A 86 3.42 3.09 -10.69
CA THR A 86 3.56 3.93 -11.90
C THR A 86 4.94 4.56 -11.89
N GLY A 87 5.65 4.48 -13.01
CA GLY A 87 7.05 4.88 -13.09
C GLY A 87 8.00 3.75 -12.63
N GLY A 88 9.08 3.48 -13.39
CA GLY A 88 10.03 2.41 -13.10
C GLY A 88 10.81 2.61 -11.81
N THR A 89 11.55 1.58 -11.42
CA THR A 89 12.48 1.59 -10.29
C THR A 89 13.71 2.43 -10.66
N ASN A 90 13.53 3.74 -10.68
CA ASN A 90 14.58 4.71 -10.98
C ASN A 90 14.68 5.70 -9.81
N ARG A 91 15.91 6.09 -9.44
CA ARG A 91 16.18 7.05 -8.38
C ARG A 91 15.45 8.38 -8.55
N VAL A 92 15.18 8.79 -9.79
CA VAL A 92 14.42 10.04 -10.09
C VAL A 92 12.97 9.97 -9.59
N ASN A 93 12.39 8.76 -9.46
CA ASN A 93 11.04 8.53 -8.99
C ASN A 93 10.94 8.37 -7.46
N CYS A 94 12.09 8.42 -6.73
CA CYS A 94 12.06 8.37 -5.27
C CYS A 94 11.38 9.61 -4.71
N GLN A 95 10.48 9.40 -3.77
CA GLN A 95 9.76 10.46 -3.07
C GLN A 95 10.35 10.67 -1.66
N PRO A 96 10.11 11.85 -1.01
CA PRO A 96 9.27 12.96 -1.44
C PRO A 96 9.81 13.70 -2.66
N ILE A 97 8.91 14.24 -3.49
CA ILE A 97 9.28 15.13 -4.60
C ILE A 97 9.39 16.55 -4.07
N GLU A 98 10.53 17.20 -4.34
CA GLU A 98 10.79 18.60 -3.97
C GLU A 98 10.57 19.50 -5.16
N VAL A 99 9.87 20.61 -4.93
CA VAL A 99 9.58 21.63 -5.96
C VAL A 99 9.91 23.02 -5.43
N ASN A 100 10.65 23.78 -6.24
CA ASN A 100 10.86 25.20 -6.03
C ASN A 100 9.90 25.98 -6.93
N HIS A 101 9.16 26.91 -6.37
CA HIS A 101 8.23 27.74 -7.10
C HIS A 101 8.23 29.18 -6.57
N GLN A 102 7.59 30.09 -7.29
CA GLN A 102 7.61 31.54 -6.98
C GLN A 102 7.18 31.88 -5.53
N ARG A 103 6.33 31.06 -4.91
CA ARG A 103 5.82 31.27 -3.55
C ARG A 103 6.58 30.48 -2.48
N GLY A 104 7.73 29.91 -2.82
CA GLY A 104 8.59 29.16 -1.90
C GLY A 104 8.90 27.73 -2.35
N LYS A 105 9.20 26.88 -1.40
CA LYS A 105 9.56 25.48 -1.61
C LYS A 105 8.51 24.56 -1.00
N MET A 106 8.28 23.40 -1.60
CA MET A 106 7.44 22.34 -1.05
C MET A 106 8.06 20.97 -1.27
N ALA A 107 7.73 20.03 -0.42
CA ALA A 107 8.01 18.59 -0.57
C ALA A 107 6.70 17.82 -0.48
N LEU A 108 6.52 16.83 -1.35
CA LEU A 108 5.27 16.06 -1.47
C LEU A 108 5.55 14.57 -1.50
N ALA A 109 4.87 13.82 -0.64
CA ALA A 109 4.80 12.37 -0.63
C ALA A 109 3.38 11.91 -0.97
N HIS A 110 3.26 10.88 -1.81
CA HIS A 110 2.01 10.38 -2.37
C HIS A 110 1.92 8.85 -2.25
N ASN A 111 0.81 8.37 -1.73
CA ASN A 111 0.39 6.97 -1.80
C ASN A 111 -0.90 6.88 -2.61
N GLY A 112 -0.86 6.18 -3.73
CA GLY A 112 -1.99 5.98 -4.63
C GLY A 112 -1.60 5.99 -6.10
N ASN A 113 -2.58 6.27 -6.96
CA ASN A 113 -2.38 6.39 -8.42
C ASN A 113 -3.51 7.22 -9.04
N LEU A 114 -3.15 8.20 -9.85
CA LEU A 114 -4.12 8.99 -10.61
C LEU A 114 -4.58 8.26 -11.85
N THR A 115 -5.91 8.19 -12.06
CA THR A 115 -6.49 7.61 -13.28
C THR A 115 -6.38 8.53 -14.48
N ASN A 116 -6.38 9.86 -14.25
CA ASN A 116 -6.24 10.89 -15.30
C ASN A 116 -4.80 11.42 -15.44
N ALA A 117 -3.80 10.73 -14.89
CA ALA A 117 -2.40 11.16 -14.92
C ALA A 117 -1.89 11.48 -16.34
N TRP A 118 -2.23 10.64 -17.31
CA TRP A 118 -1.82 10.85 -18.70
C TRP A 118 -2.38 12.14 -19.30
N GLN A 119 -3.67 12.38 -19.11
CA GLN A 119 -4.35 13.56 -19.63
C GLN A 119 -3.73 14.84 -19.03
N LEU A 120 -3.63 14.88 -17.70
CA LEU A 120 -3.06 16.02 -16.98
C LEU A 120 -1.61 16.31 -17.40
N ARG A 121 -0.80 15.25 -17.54
CA ARG A 121 0.58 15.40 -18.00
C ARG A 121 0.65 15.97 -19.39
N SER A 122 -0.14 15.46 -20.34
CA SER A 122 -0.19 15.93 -21.71
C SER A 122 -0.56 17.43 -21.79
N GLU A 123 -1.57 17.84 -21.03
CA GLU A 123 -1.99 19.26 -20.95
C GLU A 123 -0.88 20.16 -20.38
N LEU A 124 -0.18 19.69 -19.34
CA LEU A 124 0.94 20.41 -18.73
C LEU A 124 2.12 20.52 -19.69
N GLU A 125 2.53 19.43 -20.36
CA GLU A 125 3.62 19.44 -21.36
C GLU A 125 3.32 20.36 -22.53
N LEU A 126 2.08 20.36 -23.03
CA LEU A 126 1.63 21.30 -24.09
C LEU A 126 1.65 22.76 -23.62
N SER A 127 1.53 23.03 -22.32
CA SER A 127 1.69 24.37 -21.74
C SER A 127 3.14 24.74 -21.38
N GLY A 128 4.11 23.87 -21.68
CA GLY A 128 5.53 24.09 -21.47
C GLY A 128 6.10 23.53 -20.17
N ALA A 129 5.38 22.69 -19.44
CA ALA A 129 5.92 22.04 -18.26
C ALA A 129 6.99 21.00 -18.63
N ILE A 130 8.09 20.98 -17.87
CA ILE A 130 9.21 20.06 -18.05
C ILE A 130 9.21 19.08 -16.87
N PHE A 131 8.97 17.80 -17.16
CA PHE A 131 8.97 16.74 -16.16
C PHE A 131 10.34 16.09 -15.99
N HIS A 132 10.71 15.83 -14.75
CA HIS A 132 11.97 15.17 -14.38
C HIS A 132 11.76 13.71 -13.99
N THR A 133 10.52 13.33 -13.69
CA THR A 133 10.14 11.97 -13.27
C THR A 133 9.06 11.39 -14.18
N THR A 134 8.83 10.11 -14.05
CA THR A 134 7.69 9.41 -14.68
C THR A 134 6.54 9.17 -13.70
N SER A 135 6.67 9.66 -12.46
CA SER A 135 5.67 9.52 -11.40
C SER A 135 4.52 10.52 -11.57
N ASP A 136 3.31 10.07 -11.29
CA ASP A 136 2.11 10.91 -11.20
C ASP A 136 2.17 11.93 -10.04
N THR A 137 3.01 11.69 -9.04
CA THR A 137 3.26 12.62 -7.94
C THR A 137 3.80 13.98 -8.43
N GLU A 138 4.61 13.99 -9.48
CA GLU A 138 5.10 15.23 -10.07
C GLU A 138 3.98 16.02 -10.76
N ILE A 139 2.99 15.31 -11.33
CA ILE A 139 1.78 15.93 -11.91
C ILE A 139 0.99 16.64 -10.80
N ILE A 140 0.79 15.96 -9.65
CA ILE A 140 0.13 16.58 -8.49
C ILE A 140 0.88 17.84 -8.06
N ALA A 141 2.21 17.79 -7.97
CA ALA A 141 3.03 18.92 -7.60
C ALA A 141 2.87 20.11 -8.58
N TYR A 142 2.79 19.85 -9.89
CA TYR A 142 2.53 20.87 -10.90
C TYR A 142 1.16 21.51 -10.74
N ILE A 143 0.10 20.72 -10.57
CA ILE A 143 -1.27 21.23 -10.42
C ILE A 143 -1.37 22.07 -9.14
N VAL A 144 -0.86 21.59 -8.01
CA VAL A 144 -0.84 22.34 -6.74
C VAL A 144 -0.06 23.66 -6.90
N THR A 145 1.10 23.64 -7.55
CA THR A 145 1.91 24.83 -7.79
C THR A 145 1.18 25.83 -8.67
N ARG A 146 0.53 25.37 -9.73
CA ARG A 146 -0.28 26.23 -10.63
C ARG A 146 -1.41 26.93 -9.87
N GLU A 147 -2.12 26.20 -9.05
CA GLU A 147 -3.18 26.77 -8.20
C GLU A 147 -2.62 27.72 -7.12
N ARG A 148 -1.41 27.44 -6.59
CA ARG A 148 -0.76 28.27 -5.57
C ARG A 148 -0.42 29.67 -6.08
N LEU A 149 -0.20 29.85 -7.36
CA LEU A 149 0.01 31.18 -7.96
C LEU A 149 -1.20 32.10 -7.79
N ARG A 150 -2.41 31.53 -7.68
CA ARG A 150 -3.70 32.25 -7.62
C ARG A 150 -4.37 32.14 -6.25
N ALA A 151 -3.96 31.19 -5.42
CA ALA A 151 -4.54 30.96 -4.09
C ALA A 151 -3.79 31.75 -3.01
N PRO A 152 -4.49 32.20 -1.95
CA PRO A 152 -3.86 32.95 -0.85
C PRO A 152 -2.91 32.09 -0.02
N SER A 153 -3.16 30.79 0.09
CA SER A 153 -2.39 29.83 0.89
C SER A 153 -2.19 28.51 0.17
N ILE A 154 -1.33 27.64 0.71
CA ILE A 154 -1.03 26.34 0.11
C ILE A 154 -2.20 25.36 0.26
N GLU A 155 -2.90 25.39 1.39
CA GLU A 155 -4.11 24.61 1.63
C GLU A 155 -5.26 25.01 0.71
N ALA A 156 -5.44 26.30 0.46
CA ALA A 156 -6.40 26.81 -0.53
C ALA A 156 -6.03 26.40 -1.97
N ALA A 157 -4.74 26.34 -2.27
CA ALA A 157 -4.26 25.82 -3.56
C ALA A 157 -4.56 24.34 -3.71
N LEU A 158 -4.30 23.56 -2.66
CA LEU A 158 -4.58 22.13 -2.66
C LEU A 158 -6.09 21.87 -2.79
N ALA A 159 -6.94 22.62 -2.07
CA ALA A 159 -8.39 22.50 -2.19
C ALA A 159 -8.90 22.74 -3.62
N ARG A 160 -8.28 23.66 -4.38
CA ARG A 160 -8.57 23.90 -5.80
C ARG A 160 -7.96 22.86 -6.74
N ALA A 161 -6.86 22.24 -6.36
CA ALA A 161 -6.21 21.19 -7.13
C ALA A 161 -6.99 19.87 -7.04
N MET A 162 -7.50 19.49 -5.86
CA MET A 162 -8.15 18.20 -5.62
C MET A 162 -9.27 17.85 -6.61
N PRO A 163 -10.18 18.77 -7.02
CA PRO A 163 -11.20 18.44 -8.01
C PRO A 163 -10.66 18.13 -9.43
N GLN A 164 -9.41 18.44 -9.71
CA GLN A 164 -8.76 18.17 -11.00
C GLN A 164 -8.04 16.81 -11.02
N LEU A 165 -7.87 16.21 -9.85
CA LEU A 165 -7.15 14.95 -9.66
C LEU A 165 -8.16 13.81 -9.54
N ASP A 166 -8.20 12.91 -10.51
CA ASP A 166 -9.02 11.71 -10.46
C ASP A 166 -8.14 10.51 -10.09
N GLY A 167 -8.70 9.60 -9.27
CA GLY A 167 -8.03 8.40 -8.81
C GLY A 167 -7.82 8.39 -7.30
N ALA A 168 -6.83 7.62 -6.86
CA ALA A 168 -6.52 7.42 -5.46
C ALA A 168 -5.30 8.23 -5.05
N TYR A 169 -5.42 8.97 -3.94
CA TYR A 169 -4.25 9.60 -3.32
C TYR A 169 -4.44 9.85 -1.82
N SER A 170 -3.41 9.50 -1.07
CA SER A 170 -3.14 10.03 0.26
C SER A 170 -1.85 10.82 0.19
N LEU A 171 -1.89 12.10 0.52
CA LEU A 171 -0.81 13.06 0.36
C LEU A 171 -0.30 13.53 1.72
N VAL A 172 1.02 13.64 1.85
CA VAL A 172 1.66 14.44 2.88
C VAL A 172 2.54 15.47 2.19
N LEU A 173 2.21 16.74 2.38
CA LEU A 173 2.87 17.87 1.79
C LEU A 173 3.47 18.76 2.87
N MET A 174 4.67 19.25 2.65
CA MET A 174 5.36 20.19 3.52
C MET A 174 5.70 21.46 2.74
N SER A 175 5.32 22.61 3.28
CA SER A 175 5.83 23.92 2.88
C SER A 175 6.86 24.42 3.90
N ALA A 176 7.36 25.65 3.74
CA ALA A 176 8.30 26.22 4.70
C ALA A 176 7.77 26.36 6.14
N ALA A 177 6.44 26.43 6.33
CA ALA A 177 5.82 26.68 7.63
C ALA A 177 4.69 25.72 8.01
N LYS A 178 4.25 24.83 7.12
CA LYS A 178 3.07 23.99 7.31
C LYS A 178 3.34 22.56 6.87
N LEU A 179 2.87 21.63 7.66
CA LEU A 179 2.67 20.24 7.23
C LEU A 179 1.19 20.05 6.89
N ILE A 180 0.90 19.37 5.79
CA ILE A 180 -0.46 19.20 5.27
C ILE A 180 -0.65 17.73 4.94
N ALA A 181 -1.76 17.15 5.40
CA ALA A 181 -2.17 15.82 5.03
C ALA A 181 -3.52 15.90 4.32
N ALA A 182 -3.67 15.25 3.16
CA ALA A 182 -4.89 15.28 2.38
C ALA A 182 -5.23 13.92 1.79
N ARG A 183 -6.51 13.65 1.62
CA ARG A 183 -7.01 12.38 1.13
C ARG A 183 -7.97 12.62 -0.04
N ASP A 184 -7.95 11.75 -1.05
CA ASP A 184 -8.86 11.85 -2.18
C ASP A 184 -10.34 11.82 -1.75
N ARG A 185 -11.24 12.27 -2.61
CA ARG A 185 -12.67 12.39 -2.32
C ARG A 185 -13.39 11.09 -1.99
N TYR A 186 -12.80 9.94 -2.35
CA TYR A 186 -13.32 8.62 -2.03
C TYR A 186 -12.59 7.98 -0.84
N GLY A 187 -11.38 8.46 -0.50
CA GLY A 187 -10.57 7.93 0.56
C GLY A 187 -10.07 6.51 0.28
N PHE A 188 -9.62 6.24 -0.95
CA PHE A 188 -9.18 4.92 -1.35
C PHE A 188 -8.04 4.38 -0.49
N ARG A 189 -7.07 5.26 -0.14
CA ARG A 189 -5.92 4.87 0.67
C ARG A 189 -6.07 5.40 2.10
N PRO A 190 -5.60 4.64 3.11
CA PRO A 190 -5.70 5.09 4.48
C PRO A 190 -4.76 6.26 4.74
N LEU A 191 -5.18 7.15 5.62
CA LEU A 191 -4.37 8.24 6.18
C LEU A 191 -4.96 8.65 7.52
N CYS A 192 -4.12 8.71 8.54
CA CYS A 192 -4.52 9.09 9.90
C CYS A 192 -3.52 10.06 10.49
N TYR A 193 -3.86 10.67 11.63
CA TYR A 193 -2.93 11.48 12.39
C TYR A 193 -3.04 11.24 13.90
N GLY A 194 -1.96 11.55 14.60
CA GLY A 194 -1.82 11.46 16.04
C GLY A 194 -0.99 12.59 16.61
N ILE A 195 -0.88 12.60 17.93
CA ILE A 195 -0.13 13.61 18.71
C ILE A 195 0.82 12.86 19.65
N THR A 196 2.09 13.25 19.67
CA THR A 196 3.10 12.74 20.59
C THR A 196 2.98 13.43 21.97
N GLU A 197 3.64 12.88 22.99
CA GLU A 197 3.62 13.45 24.35
C GLU A 197 4.16 14.88 24.40
N ASP A 198 5.13 15.22 23.54
CA ASP A 198 5.70 16.58 23.43
C ASP A 198 4.81 17.56 22.64
N GLY A 199 3.65 17.10 22.17
CA GLY A 199 2.68 17.89 21.41
C GLY A 199 2.99 18.02 19.93
N SER A 200 3.91 17.22 19.37
CA SER A 200 4.16 17.16 17.92
C SER A 200 3.02 16.41 17.21
N TYR A 201 2.66 16.85 16.02
CA TYR A 201 1.64 16.23 15.18
C TYR A 201 2.29 15.26 14.19
N VAL A 202 1.72 14.07 14.05
CA VAL A 202 2.21 13.04 13.14
C VAL A 202 1.08 12.59 12.22
N ALA A 203 1.31 12.61 10.91
CA ALA A 203 0.42 12.04 9.90
C ALA A 203 1.07 10.79 9.28
N ALA A 204 0.32 9.71 9.09
CA ALA A 204 0.84 8.46 8.54
C ALA A 204 -0.24 7.67 7.78
N SER A 205 0.20 6.84 6.84
CA SER A 205 -0.68 5.91 6.12
C SER A 205 -1.41 4.96 7.07
N GLU A 206 -0.75 4.50 8.14
CA GLU A 206 -1.32 3.53 9.08
C GLU A 206 -1.09 3.92 10.55
N SER A 207 -2.01 3.52 11.42
CA SER A 207 -1.92 3.78 12.86
C SER A 207 -0.74 3.06 13.54
N CYS A 208 -0.24 1.96 12.99
CA CYS A 208 0.96 1.29 13.49
C CYS A 208 2.21 2.19 13.43
N ALA A 209 2.27 3.11 12.46
CA ALA A 209 3.37 4.07 12.36
C ALA A 209 3.27 5.18 13.42
N LEU A 210 2.05 5.57 13.82
CA LEU A 210 1.84 6.47 14.95
C LEU A 210 2.34 5.83 16.25
N SER A 211 1.94 4.58 16.50
CA SER A 211 2.37 3.82 17.68
C SER A 211 3.89 3.65 17.75
N ALA A 212 4.53 3.39 16.60
CA ALA A 212 5.97 3.20 16.52
C ALA A 212 6.78 4.45 16.93
N VAL A 213 6.21 5.64 16.79
CA VAL A 213 6.84 6.91 17.14
C VAL A 213 6.28 7.52 18.44
N GLY A 214 5.47 6.75 19.20
CA GLY A 214 4.90 7.20 20.47
C GLY A 214 3.79 8.24 20.32
N ALA A 215 3.17 8.35 19.14
CA ALA A 215 2.04 9.23 18.91
C ALA A 215 0.71 8.55 19.25
N SER A 216 -0.09 9.19 20.09
CA SER A 216 -1.46 8.79 20.38
C SER A 216 -2.35 9.06 19.15
N PHE A 217 -3.07 8.05 18.68
CA PHE A 217 -4.02 8.16 17.56
C PHE A 217 -5.13 9.16 17.89
N VAL A 218 -5.38 10.12 17.01
CA VAL A 218 -6.49 11.07 17.12
C VAL A 218 -7.65 10.61 16.26
N ARG A 219 -7.47 10.48 14.96
CA ARG A 219 -8.48 9.99 14.02
C ARG A 219 -7.90 9.72 12.62
N ASP A 220 -8.68 9.03 11.82
CA ASP A 220 -8.48 8.99 10.38
C ASP A 220 -8.84 10.34 9.73
N ILE A 221 -8.16 10.68 8.63
CA ILE A 221 -8.50 11.82 7.78
C ILE A 221 -9.64 11.40 6.86
N LEU A 222 -10.69 12.23 6.79
CA LEU A 222 -11.88 11.92 6.02
C LEU A 222 -11.61 11.95 4.50
N PRO A 223 -12.40 11.22 3.70
CA PRO A 223 -12.40 11.39 2.24
C PRO A 223 -12.64 12.85 1.85
N GLY A 224 -11.77 13.41 1.00
CA GLY A 224 -11.83 14.80 0.56
C GLY A 224 -11.29 15.83 1.55
N GLU A 225 -10.86 15.43 2.73
CA GLU A 225 -10.37 16.35 3.77
C GLU A 225 -8.91 16.73 3.56
N ILE A 226 -8.62 18.00 3.91
CA ILE A 226 -7.27 18.54 4.07
C ILE A 226 -7.08 18.89 5.54
N VAL A 227 -6.06 18.34 6.19
CA VAL A 227 -5.65 18.67 7.55
C VAL A 227 -4.32 19.39 7.51
N VAL A 228 -4.25 20.56 8.14
CA VAL A 228 -3.06 21.40 8.22
C VAL A 228 -2.57 21.42 9.65
N PHE A 229 -1.27 21.23 9.81
CA PHE A 229 -0.55 21.35 11.09
C PHE A 229 0.41 22.54 10.96
N ASP A 230 0.25 23.51 11.83
CA ASP A 230 1.09 24.71 11.90
C ASP A 230 1.27 25.21 13.34
N GLU A 231 1.90 26.36 13.52
CA GLU A 231 2.18 26.94 14.84
C GLU A 231 0.91 27.20 15.68
N THR A 232 -0.23 27.43 15.01
CA THR A 232 -1.52 27.71 15.66
C THR A 232 -2.29 26.45 16.01
N GLY A 233 -1.87 25.28 15.47
CA GLY A 233 -2.47 23.99 15.79
C GLY A 233 -2.87 23.16 14.61
N VAL A 234 -4.03 22.50 14.71
CA VAL A 234 -4.59 21.61 13.68
C VAL A 234 -5.83 22.23 13.08
N HIS A 235 -5.84 22.38 11.76
CA HIS A 235 -6.96 22.97 11.02
C HIS A 235 -7.47 21.96 9.99
N SER A 236 -8.80 21.77 9.96
CA SER A 236 -9.48 20.86 9.05
C SER A 236 -10.27 21.64 8.01
N TYR A 237 -10.02 21.36 6.75
CA TYR A 237 -10.71 21.93 5.59
C TYR A 237 -11.48 20.83 4.88
N ARG A 238 -12.82 20.97 4.75
CA ARG A 238 -13.74 19.94 4.27
C ARG A 238 -14.51 20.34 3.01
N GLU A 239 -14.03 21.33 2.29
CA GLU A 239 -14.68 21.86 1.08
C GLU A 239 -14.85 20.79 -0.01
N ASN A 240 -13.93 19.81 -0.06
CA ASN A 240 -13.97 18.69 -1.00
C ASN A 240 -14.56 17.40 -0.40
N CYS A 241 -14.99 17.41 0.85
CA CYS A 241 -15.74 16.31 1.43
C CYS A 241 -17.16 16.29 0.86
N SER A 242 -17.66 15.10 0.56
CA SER A 242 -19.02 14.93 0.05
C SER A 242 -19.90 14.31 1.14
N GLU A 243 -21.06 14.88 1.39
CA GLU A 243 -22.08 14.30 2.26
C GLU A 243 -22.82 13.14 1.58
N THR A 244 -22.84 13.11 0.24
CA THR A 244 -23.60 12.15 -0.55
C THR A 244 -22.76 11.01 -1.10
N LEU A 245 -21.43 11.18 -1.23
CA LEU A 245 -20.51 10.13 -1.69
C LEU A 245 -19.92 9.40 -0.48
N PRO A 246 -20.35 8.16 -0.21
CA PRO A 246 -19.72 7.38 0.86
C PRO A 246 -18.28 7.08 0.52
N GLY A 247 -17.42 7.09 1.53
CA GLY A 247 -16.00 6.70 1.37
C GLY A 247 -15.85 5.32 0.73
N LYS A 248 -14.81 5.14 -0.06
CA LYS A 248 -14.50 3.93 -0.84
C LYS A 248 -13.13 3.38 -0.50
N ILE A 249 -12.84 3.20 0.79
CA ILE A 249 -11.58 2.57 1.21
C ILE A 249 -11.34 1.26 0.44
N CYS A 250 -10.13 1.02 -0.01
CA CYS A 250 -9.78 -0.21 -0.68
C CYS A 250 -9.94 -1.41 0.28
N ILE A 251 -10.78 -2.38 -0.05
CA ILE A 251 -10.98 -3.56 0.80
C ILE A 251 -9.70 -4.39 0.95
N PHE A 252 -8.81 -4.32 -0.04
CA PHE A 252 -7.56 -5.06 -0.03
C PHE A 252 -6.55 -4.55 1.01
N GLU A 253 -6.75 -3.34 1.53
CA GLU A 253 -6.01 -2.85 2.70
C GLU A 253 -6.21 -3.78 3.92
N TYR A 254 -7.45 -4.23 4.15
CA TYR A 254 -7.75 -5.16 5.25
C TYR A 254 -7.32 -6.59 4.94
N ILE A 255 -7.37 -7.02 3.69
CA ILE A 255 -7.01 -8.37 3.29
C ILE A 255 -5.49 -8.58 3.31
N TYR A 256 -4.72 -7.62 2.77
CA TYR A 256 -3.30 -7.81 2.52
C TYR A 256 -2.40 -6.65 2.96
N PHE A 257 -2.63 -5.40 2.48
CA PHE A 257 -1.63 -4.36 2.57
C PHE A 257 -1.30 -3.90 3.99
N ALA A 258 -2.31 -3.59 4.79
CA ALA A 258 -2.10 -3.04 6.11
C ALA A 258 -1.56 -4.08 7.11
N ARG A 259 -0.79 -3.63 8.07
CA ARG A 259 -0.32 -4.49 9.16
C ARG A 259 -1.49 -4.90 10.05
N PRO A 260 -1.47 -6.14 10.61
CA PRO A 260 -2.55 -6.62 11.48
C PRO A 260 -2.82 -5.75 12.71
N ASP A 261 -1.79 -5.10 13.24
CA ASP A 261 -1.86 -4.18 14.38
C ASP A 261 -2.39 -2.78 14.04
N SER A 262 -2.69 -2.51 12.76
CA SER A 262 -3.30 -1.26 12.33
C SER A 262 -4.82 -1.27 12.52
N VAL A 263 -5.34 -0.06 12.81
CA VAL A 263 -6.79 0.25 12.79
C VAL A 263 -7.01 1.27 11.68
N ILE A 264 -7.91 0.96 10.75
CA ILE A 264 -8.25 1.81 9.62
C ILE A 264 -9.75 2.12 9.70
N GLU A 265 -10.09 3.39 9.72
CA GLU A 265 -11.49 3.87 9.81
C GLU A 265 -12.31 3.13 10.89
N GLY A 266 -11.69 2.95 12.06
CA GLY A 266 -12.29 2.30 13.22
C GLY A 266 -12.35 0.78 13.18
N VAL A 267 -11.82 0.13 12.13
CA VAL A 267 -11.82 -1.33 12.00
C VAL A 267 -10.40 -1.88 12.17
N SER A 268 -10.22 -2.81 13.11
CA SER A 268 -8.97 -3.55 13.28
C SER A 268 -8.73 -4.47 12.08
N VAL A 269 -7.56 -4.36 11.47
CA VAL A 269 -7.13 -5.22 10.35
C VAL A 269 -7.06 -6.68 10.79
N HIS A 270 -6.50 -6.97 11.98
CA HIS A 270 -6.49 -8.31 12.57
C HIS A 270 -7.91 -8.89 12.69
N ALA A 271 -8.85 -8.12 13.24
CA ALA A 271 -10.23 -8.58 13.40
C ALA A 271 -10.93 -8.82 12.05
N ALA A 272 -10.64 -8.00 11.03
CA ALA A 272 -11.16 -8.20 9.68
C ALA A 272 -10.66 -9.53 9.07
N ARG A 273 -9.37 -9.82 9.21
CA ARG A 273 -8.78 -11.09 8.73
C ARG A 273 -9.29 -12.31 9.48
N LEU A 274 -9.49 -12.21 10.80
CA LEU A 274 -10.14 -13.28 11.57
C LEU A 274 -11.55 -13.58 11.02
N ARG A 275 -12.35 -12.53 10.73
CA ARG A 275 -13.69 -12.69 10.12
C ARG A 275 -13.62 -13.34 8.74
N ALA A 276 -12.64 -12.97 7.90
CA ALA A 276 -12.45 -13.60 6.59
C ALA A 276 -12.22 -15.12 6.73
N GLY A 277 -11.37 -15.53 7.67
CA GLY A 277 -11.13 -16.96 7.97
C GLY A 277 -12.38 -17.69 8.44
N ALA A 278 -13.17 -17.07 9.33
CA ALA A 278 -14.43 -17.66 9.81
C ALA A 278 -15.46 -17.81 8.67
N VAL A 279 -15.56 -16.83 7.77
CA VAL A 279 -16.42 -16.94 6.58
C VAL A 279 -15.95 -18.09 5.68
N LEU A 280 -14.65 -18.21 5.43
CA LEU A 280 -14.09 -19.29 4.62
C LEU A 280 -14.41 -20.67 5.22
N ALA A 281 -14.35 -20.84 6.55
CA ALA A 281 -14.70 -22.09 7.20
C ALA A 281 -16.17 -22.47 6.97
N ARG A 282 -17.08 -21.51 7.03
CA ARG A 282 -18.52 -21.74 6.79
C ARG A 282 -18.83 -22.02 5.31
N ARG A 283 -18.21 -21.27 4.39
CA ARG A 283 -18.51 -21.36 2.94
C ARG A 283 -17.76 -22.47 2.25
N HIS A 284 -16.58 -22.81 2.72
CA HIS A 284 -15.68 -23.82 2.14
C HIS A 284 -15.09 -24.74 3.22
N PRO A 285 -15.93 -25.49 3.94
CA PRO A 285 -15.45 -26.47 4.92
C PRO A 285 -14.55 -27.52 4.25
N ALA A 286 -13.67 -28.11 5.04
CA ALA A 286 -12.82 -29.23 4.61
C ALA A 286 -12.71 -30.24 5.75
N ASP A 287 -12.64 -31.52 5.42
CA ASP A 287 -12.25 -32.55 6.35
C ASP A 287 -10.72 -32.61 6.42
N ALA A 288 -10.16 -32.05 7.48
CA ALA A 288 -8.71 -31.85 7.59
C ALA A 288 -8.24 -31.97 9.05
N ASP A 289 -6.94 -32.17 9.21
CA ASP A 289 -6.32 -32.44 10.50
C ASP A 289 -5.65 -31.20 11.09
N VAL A 290 -5.33 -30.21 10.26
CA VAL A 290 -4.64 -28.97 10.68
C VAL A 290 -4.94 -27.81 9.74
N VAL A 291 -5.07 -26.61 10.30
CA VAL A 291 -5.13 -25.34 9.55
C VAL A 291 -3.77 -24.64 9.61
N VAL A 292 -3.27 -24.24 8.47
CA VAL A 292 -1.98 -23.55 8.31
C VAL A 292 -2.17 -22.26 7.55
N GLY A 293 -1.56 -21.16 8.01
CA GLY A 293 -1.53 -19.89 7.29
C GLY A 293 -0.20 -19.67 6.55
N VAL A 294 -0.27 -19.08 5.36
CA VAL A 294 0.91 -18.59 4.65
C VAL A 294 1.40 -17.29 5.32
N PRO A 295 2.65 -17.23 5.82
CA PRO A 295 3.17 -16.01 6.44
C PRO A 295 3.40 -14.87 5.43
N ASP A 296 3.05 -13.60 5.76
CA ASP A 296 2.46 -13.14 7.04
C ASP A 296 0.93 -12.95 6.90
N SER A 297 0.41 -12.71 5.73
CA SER A 297 -0.97 -12.27 5.43
C SER A 297 -2.04 -13.33 5.73
N GLY A 298 -1.72 -14.61 5.52
CA GLY A 298 -2.65 -15.72 5.76
C GLY A 298 -2.79 -16.13 7.22
N LEU A 299 -1.95 -15.65 8.15
CA LEU A 299 -1.91 -16.16 9.54
C LEU A 299 -3.18 -15.86 10.32
N ASP A 300 -3.66 -14.61 10.26
CA ASP A 300 -4.87 -14.20 10.99
C ASP A 300 -6.13 -14.91 10.45
N ALA A 301 -6.23 -15.00 9.11
CA ALA A 301 -7.35 -15.71 8.48
C ALA A 301 -7.31 -17.21 8.81
N ALA A 302 -6.13 -17.83 8.88
CA ALA A 302 -5.98 -19.22 9.32
C ALA A 302 -6.44 -19.41 10.77
N LEU A 303 -6.11 -18.48 11.65
CA LEU A 303 -6.60 -18.52 13.04
C LEU A 303 -8.12 -18.37 13.09
N GLY A 304 -8.70 -17.49 12.27
CA GLY A 304 -10.14 -17.32 12.14
C GLY A 304 -10.84 -18.59 11.63
N TYR A 305 -10.26 -19.22 10.59
CA TYR A 305 -10.76 -20.49 10.05
C TYR A 305 -10.73 -21.61 11.12
N SER A 306 -9.60 -21.74 11.81
CA SER A 306 -9.42 -22.74 12.86
C SER A 306 -10.45 -22.60 13.99
N ARG A 307 -10.68 -21.37 14.47
CA ARG A 307 -11.67 -21.11 15.54
C ARG A 307 -13.09 -21.44 15.12
N GLU A 308 -13.47 -21.16 13.88
CA GLU A 308 -14.82 -21.43 13.38
C GLU A 308 -15.04 -22.91 13.05
N SER A 309 -14.06 -23.57 12.44
CA SER A 309 -14.17 -24.97 12.03
C SER A 309 -13.90 -25.98 13.16
N GLY A 310 -13.22 -25.55 14.23
CA GLY A 310 -12.74 -26.46 15.29
C GLY A 310 -11.49 -27.27 14.90
N ILE A 311 -10.98 -27.14 13.66
CA ILE A 311 -9.75 -27.82 13.23
C ILE A 311 -8.55 -27.10 13.87
N PRO A 312 -7.60 -27.83 14.49
CA PRO A 312 -6.46 -27.24 15.17
C PRO A 312 -5.60 -26.34 14.26
N TYR A 313 -5.19 -25.17 14.74
CA TYR A 313 -4.21 -24.32 14.08
C TYR A 313 -2.79 -24.86 14.29
N GLY A 314 -2.00 -24.90 13.23
CA GLY A 314 -0.60 -25.32 13.27
C GLY A 314 0.32 -24.33 12.52
N ILE A 315 1.54 -24.16 13.02
CA ILE A 315 2.58 -23.41 12.31
C ILE A 315 3.19 -24.33 11.26
N GLY A 316 2.77 -24.22 10.00
CA GLY A 316 3.26 -25.05 8.90
C GLY A 316 4.44 -24.47 8.16
N PHE A 317 4.75 -23.17 8.33
CA PHE A 317 5.86 -22.48 7.68
C PHE A 317 6.63 -21.59 8.64
N ILE A 318 7.94 -21.51 8.40
CA ILE A 318 8.79 -20.46 8.94
C ILE A 318 9.20 -19.53 7.79
N LYS A 319 8.95 -18.23 7.97
CA LYS A 319 9.47 -17.19 7.08
C LYS A 319 10.85 -16.75 7.53
N ASN A 320 11.82 -16.83 6.63
CA ASN A 320 13.16 -16.31 6.90
C ASN A 320 13.12 -14.76 6.90
N LYS A 321 13.21 -14.17 8.10
CA LYS A 321 13.15 -12.72 8.31
C LYS A 321 14.42 -11.98 7.84
N TYR A 322 15.53 -12.69 7.64
CA TYR A 322 16.81 -12.11 7.25
C TYR A 322 16.97 -11.97 5.72
N ILE A 323 16.03 -12.49 4.94
CA ILE A 323 16.04 -12.38 3.48
C ILE A 323 15.10 -11.27 3.06
N GLY A 324 15.69 -10.13 2.69
CA GLY A 324 14.98 -9.02 2.05
C GLY A 324 14.54 -9.36 0.62
N ARG A 325 13.64 -8.56 0.03
CA ARG A 325 13.24 -8.68 -1.39
C ARG A 325 14.35 -8.32 -2.37
N THR A 326 15.38 -7.63 -1.93
CA THR A 326 16.55 -7.17 -2.70
C THR A 326 17.53 -8.28 -3.05
N PHE A 327 17.32 -9.52 -2.59
CA PHE A 327 18.17 -10.64 -3.01
C PHE A 327 17.96 -10.94 -4.50
N ILE A 328 18.74 -10.27 -5.34
CA ILE A 328 18.72 -10.40 -6.81
C ILE A 328 19.63 -11.55 -7.19
N SER A 329 19.07 -12.68 -7.62
CA SER A 329 19.83 -13.74 -8.28
C SER A 329 19.57 -13.71 -9.79
N PRO A 330 20.58 -13.69 -10.66
CA PRO A 330 20.39 -13.77 -12.10
C PRO A 330 19.93 -15.17 -12.53
N GLY A 331 18.85 -15.25 -13.32
CA GLY A 331 18.39 -16.47 -13.97
C GLY A 331 17.02 -17.01 -13.54
N GLN A 332 16.40 -17.81 -14.38
CA GLN A 332 15.07 -18.38 -14.16
C GLN A 332 15.04 -19.49 -13.10
N SER A 333 16.12 -20.29 -12.99
CA SER A 333 16.31 -21.31 -11.93
C SER A 333 16.43 -20.69 -10.53
N ALA A 334 17.06 -19.52 -10.44
CA ALA A 334 17.18 -18.77 -9.19
C ALA A 334 15.85 -18.24 -8.61
N ARG A 335 14.77 -18.24 -9.40
CA ARG A 335 13.43 -17.85 -8.93
C ARG A 335 12.73 -18.96 -8.14
N LEU A 336 12.96 -20.21 -8.48
CA LEU A 336 12.44 -21.38 -7.74
C LEU A 336 13.10 -21.51 -6.37
N ASP A 337 14.40 -21.19 -6.27
CA ASP A 337 15.13 -21.23 -5.01
C ASP A 337 14.73 -20.11 -4.05
N LYS A 338 14.25 -18.95 -4.56
CA LYS A 338 13.83 -17.82 -3.73
C LYS A 338 12.66 -18.13 -2.79
N VAL A 339 11.65 -18.88 -3.25
CA VAL A 339 10.50 -19.24 -2.39
C VAL A 339 10.96 -20.23 -1.31
N LYS A 340 11.77 -21.22 -1.67
CA LYS A 340 12.32 -22.21 -0.73
C LYS A 340 13.18 -21.57 0.37
N ILE A 341 14.02 -20.58 -0.01
CA ILE A 341 14.87 -19.88 0.96
C ILE A 341 14.04 -18.95 1.86
N LYS A 342 12.95 -18.39 1.32
CA LYS A 342 12.10 -17.45 2.04
C LYS A 342 11.08 -18.14 2.96
N LEU A 343 10.53 -19.27 2.53
CA LEU A 343 9.52 -20.05 3.27
C LEU A 343 10.00 -21.49 3.41
N SER A 344 10.19 -21.92 4.65
CA SER A 344 10.56 -23.31 4.98
C SER A 344 9.36 -24.01 5.62
N PRO A 345 8.90 -25.16 5.09
CA PRO A 345 7.82 -25.92 5.70
C PRO A 345 8.29 -26.61 6.98
N ILE A 346 7.40 -26.74 7.96
CA ILE A 346 7.63 -27.53 9.19
C ILE A 346 7.00 -28.91 8.99
N ALA A 347 7.84 -29.90 8.63
CA ALA A 347 7.39 -31.24 8.30
C ALA A 347 6.59 -31.91 9.43
N ASP A 348 6.98 -31.73 10.68
CA ASP A 348 6.27 -32.31 11.84
C ASP A 348 4.84 -31.81 11.99
N THR A 349 4.56 -30.59 11.50
CA THR A 349 3.20 -30.05 11.50
C THR A 349 2.32 -30.67 10.43
N VAL A 350 2.86 -31.04 9.26
CA VAL A 350 2.07 -31.35 8.05
C VAL A 350 2.21 -32.78 7.55
N ARG A 351 3.24 -33.52 7.95
CA ARG A 351 3.52 -34.88 7.45
C ARG A 351 2.38 -35.85 7.75
N GLY A 352 1.87 -36.50 6.69
CA GLY A 352 0.78 -37.43 6.73
C GLY A 352 -0.58 -36.83 7.04
N LYS A 353 -0.68 -35.49 7.13
CA LYS A 353 -1.93 -34.78 7.47
C LYS A 353 -2.61 -34.19 6.26
N ARG A 354 -3.93 -34.07 6.37
CA ARG A 354 -4.77 -33.25 5.50
C ARG A 354 -4.73 -31.82 6.00
N VAL A 355 -4.31 -30.90 5.16
CA VAL A 355 -4.01 -29.51 5.54
C VAL A 355 -5.01 -28.55 4.91
N VAL A 356 -5.66 -27.70 5.72
CA VAL A 356 -6.27 -26.48 5.21
C VAL A 356 -5.19 -25.39 5.16
N LEU A 357 -4.86 -24.96 3.95
CA LEU A 357 -3.86 -23.91 3.71
C LEU A 357 -4.56 -22.58 3.41
N ILE A 358 -4.33 -21.58 4.25
CA ILE A 358 -4.93 -20.24 4.07
C ILE A 358 -3.90 -19.26 3.51
N ASP A 359 -4.27 -18.58 2.41
CA ASP A 359 -3.48 -17.48 1.84
C ASP A 359 -4.39 -16.28 1.56
N ASP A 360 -3.81 -15.11 1.27
CA ASP A 360 -4.57 -13.88 1.00
C ASP A 360 -5.20 -13.87 -0.39
N SER A 361 -4.47 -14.28 -1.43
CA SER A 361 -4.90 -14.09 -2.81
C SER A 361 -4.16 -14.97 -3.81
N ILE A 362 -4.78 -15.21 -4.97
CA ILE A 362 -4.15 -15.81 -6.15
C ILE A 362 -4.32 -14.88 -7.35
N VAL A 363 -3.19 -14.40 -7.91
CA VAL A 363 -3.19 -13.56 -9.13
C VAL A 363 -2.87 -14.39 -10.36
N ARG A 364 -1.70 -15.04 -10.39
CA ARG A 364 -1.19 -15.85 -11.54
C ARG A 364 -1.08 -17.33 -11.20
N GLY A 365 -1.20 -17.72 -9.95
CA GLY A 365 -1.12 -19.12 -9.48
C GLY A 365 0.28 -19.69 -9.29
N THR A 366 1.33 -19.06 -9.84
CA THR A 366 2.70 -19.59 -9.78
C THR A 366 3.25 -19.67 -8.35
N THR A 367 3.05 -18.65 -7.53
CA THR A 367 3.49 -18.61 -6.12
C THR A 367 2.72 -19.63 -5.29
N SER A 368 1.40 -19.68 -5.46
CA SER A 368 0.53 -20.64 -4.75
C SER A 368 0.90 -22.08 -5.08
N GLY A 369 1.20 -22.39 -6.36
CA GLY A 369 1.67 -23.71 -6.76
C GLY A 369 3.01 -24.09 -6.12
N GLN A 370 3.92 -23.14 -5.95
CA GLN A 370 5.18 -23.38 -5.23
C GLN A 370 4.97 -23.64 -3.75
N ILE A 371 4.08 -22.89 -3.09
CA ILE A 371 3.74 -23.05 -1.67
C ILE A 371 3.08 -24.41 -1.43
N VAL A 372 2.12 -24.81 -2.27
CA VAL A 372 1.49 -26.14 -2.23
C VAL A 372 2.53 -27.23 -2.40
N LYS A 373 3.43 -27.09 -3.39
CA LYS A 373 4.52 -28.05 -3.61
C LYS A 373 5.44 -28.20 -2.38
N LEU A 374 5.77 -27.10 -1.69
CA LEU A 374 6.59 -27.18 -0.47
C LEU A 374 5.93 -28.03 0.62
N LEU A 375 4.60 -27.93 0.81
CA LEU A 375 3.88 -28.77 1.78
C LEU A 375 3.79 -30.22 1.33
N ARG A 376 3.59 -30.47 0.02
CA ARG A 376 3.62 -31.83 -0.53
C ARG A 376 4.99 -32.49 -0.33
N ASP A 377 6.07 -31.76 -0.65
CA ASP A 377 7.45 -32.24 -0.45
C ASP A 377 7.76 -32.49 1.04
N ALA A 378 7.10 -31.77 1.97
CA ALA A 378 7.19 -31.99 3.41
C ALA A 378 6.31 -33.16 3.92
N GLY A 379 5.50 -33.75 3.04
CA GLY A 379 4.72 -34.97 3.32
C GLY A 379 3.26 -34.75 3.65
N ALA A 380 2.66 -33.61 3.35
CA ALA A 380 1.21 -33.40 3.47
C ALA A 380 0.45 -34.39 2.56
N SER A 381 -0.57 -35.06 3.09
CA SER A 381 -1.38 -36.04 2.36
C SER A 381 -2.40 -35.37 1.44
N GLU A 382 -3.08 -34.34 1.95
CA GLU A 382 -4.04 -33.51 1.22
C GLU A 382 -3.82 -32.03 1.53
N ILE A 383 -4.13 -31.14 0.57
CA ILE A 383 -4.01 -29.69 0.73
C ILE A 383 -5.27 -29.02 0.19
N HIS A 384 -6.07 -28.49 1.09
CA HIS A 384 -7.28 -27.73 0.80
C HIS A 384 -6.97 -26.24 0.89
N MET A 385 -6.77 -25.56 -0.27
CA MET A 385 -6.41 -24.16 -0.29
C MET A 385 -7.64 -23.26 -0.12
N ARG A 386 -7.54 -22.25 0.74
CA ARG A 386 -8.58 -21.25 0.99
C ARG A 386 -7.98 -19.87 0.92
N ILE A 387 -8.63 -19.02 0.13
CA ILE A 387 -8.16 -17.67 -0.19
C ILE A 387 -9.06 -16.63 0.46
N SER A 388 -8.46 -15.77 1.30
CA SER A 388 -9.21 -14.76 2.06
C SER A 388 -9.62 -13.53 1.24
N ALA A 389 -9.42 -13.55 -0.07
CA ALA A 389 -9.96 -12.60 -1.04
C ALA A 389 -10.88 -13.32 -2.04
N PRO A 390 -11.77 -12.60 -2.73
CA PRO A 390 -12.38 -13.06 -3.96
C PRO A 390 -11.36 -13.22 -5.10
N PRO A 391 -11.71 -13.94 -6.20
CA PRO A 391 -10.83 -14.03 -7.35
C PRO A 391 -10.65 -12.67 -8.02
N PHE A 392 -9.42 -12.34 -8.42
CA PHE A 392 -9.15 -11.14 -9.21
C PHE A 392 -9.65 -11.30 -10.64
N MET A 393 -10.59 -10.45 -11.02
CA MET A 393 -11.24 -10.45 -12.36
C MET A 393 -10.90 -9.21 -13.19
N ASN A 394 -10.37 -8.14 -12.56
CA ASN A 394 -10.15 -6.87 -13.22
C ASN A 394 -8.84 -6.22 -12.75
N PRO A 395 -8.17 -5.39 -13.58
CA PRO A 395 -7.00 -4.61 -13.17
C PRO A 395 -7.36 -3.58 -12.10
N CYS A 396 -6.38 -3.14 -11.33
CA CYS A 396 -6.53 -2.04 -10.40
C CYS A 396 -5.95 -0.74 -11.00
N TYR A 397 -6.70 0.35 -10.94
CA TYR A 397 -6.26 1.68 -11.41
C TYR A 397 -5.92 2.63 -10.25
N TYR A 398 -6.07 2.19 -8.99
CA TYR A 398 -5.93 3.01 -7.79
C TYR A 398 -4.65 2.73 -6.99
N GLY A 399 -3.67 2.06 -7.63
CA GLY A 399 -2.33 1.91 -7.06
C GLY A 399 -1.85 0.47 -6.86
N THR A 400 -2.73 -0.54 -6.81
CA THR A 400 -2.31 -1.94 -6.73
C THR A 400 -1.72 -2.43 -8.06
N ASP A 401 -0.63 -3.21 -8.01
CA ASP A 401 0.04 -3.74 -9.20
C ASP A 401 -0.71 -4.95 -9.80
N ILE A 402 -1.90 -4.69 -10.29
CA ILE A 402 -2.71 -5.62 -11.08
C ILE A 402 -2.90 -4.96 -12.44
N ASP A 403 -2.13 -5.40 -13.44
CA ASP A 403 -1.91 -4.67 -14.68
C ASP A 403 -2.89 -4.99 -15.80
N SER A 404 -3.25 -6.26 -16.01
CA SER A 404 -4.13 -6.67 -17.10
C SER A 404 -4.92 -7.95 -16.78
N ARG A 405 -6.11 -8.07 -17.38
CA ARG A 405 -6.97 -9.26 -17.24
C ARG A 405 -6.31 -10.51 -17.79
N GLU A 406 -5.48 -10.38 -18.82
CA GLU A 406 -4.78 -11.50 -19.46
C GLU A 406 -3.82 -12.22 -18.51
N ASN A 407 -3.31 -11.51 -17.50
CA ASN A 407 -2.41 -12.03 -16.48
C ASN A 407 -3.14 -12.64 -15.28
N LEU A 408 -4.46 -12.46 -15.17
CA LEU A 408 -5.26 -12.95 -14.05
C LEU A 408 -5.71 -14.39 -14.32
N VAL A 409 -5.30 -15.31 -13.46
CA VAL A 409 -5.60 -16.74 -13.62
C VAL A 409 -7.11 -17.02 -13.58
N ALA A 410 -7.85 -16.32 -12.73
CA ALA A 410 -9.29 -16.47 -12.58
C ALA A 410 -10.10 -15.95 -13.78
N CYS A 411 -9.50 -15.11 -14.66
CA CYS A 411 -10.13 -14.70 -15.91
C CYS A 411 -10.05 -15.78 -17.01
N ARG A 412 -9.18 -16.79 -16.83
CA ARG A 412 -8.86 -17.79 -17.85
C ARG A 412 -9.30 -19.20 -17.47
N TYR A 413 -9.36 -19.50 -16.20
CA TYR A 413 -9.59 -20.85 -15.68
C TYR A 413 -10.62 -20.84 -14.57
N SER A 414 -11.41 -21.89 -14.50
CA SER A 414 -12.37 -22.15 -13.42
C SER A 414 -11.64 -22.52 -12.12
N VAL A 415 -12.34 -22.41 -10.99
CA VAL A 415 -11.77 -22.74 -9.66
C VAL A 415 -11.20 -24.16 -9.60
N PRO A 416 -11.88 -25.23 -10.14
CA PRO A 416 -11.30 -26.57 -10.18
C PRO A 416 -10.04 -26.68 -11.05
N GLU A 417 -9.98 -25.97 -12.18
CA GLU A 417 -8.79 -25.95 -13.02
C GLU A 417 -7.62 -25.27 -12.33
N ILE A 418 -7.88 -24.13 -11.65
CA ILE A 418 -6.85 -23.44 -10.84
C ILE A 418 -6.35 -24.36 -9.72
N ALA A 419 -7.25 -25.09 -9.02
CA ALA A 419 -6.86 -26.06 -7.99
C ALA A 419 -5.88 -27.11 -8.56
N GLY A 420 -6.22 -27.69 -9.73
CA GLY A 420 -5.34 -28.63 -10.42
C GLY A 420 -3.98 -28.02 -10.82
N MET A 421 -3.99 -26.78 -11.36
CA MET A 421 -2.77 -26.07 -11.77
C MET A 421 -1.82 -25.82 -10.61
N ILE A 422 -2.32 -25.47 -9.42
CA ILE A 422 -1.52 -25.24 -8.22
C ILE A 422 -1.20 -26.50 -7.42
N GLY A 423 -1.80 -27.67 -7.79
CA GLY A 423 -1.61 -28.95 -7.13
C GLY A 423 -2.35 -29.12 -5.80
N ALA A 424 -3.40 -28.33 -5.57
CA ALA A 424 -4.27 -28.43 -4.40
C ALA A 424 -5.41 -29.42 -4.67
N ASP A 425 -5.86 -30.15 -3.62
CA ASP A 425 -6.99 -31.09 -3.70
C ASP A 425 -8.34 -30.36 -3.76
N SER A 426 -8.42 -29.16 -3.18
CA SER A 426 -9.55 -28.26 -3.36
C SER A 426 -9.14 -26.79 -3.19
N LEU A 427 -9.92 -25.91 -3.81
CA LEU A 427 -9.72 -24.46 -3.73
C LEU A 427 -11.05 -23.78 -3.41
N GLY A 428 -11.03 -22.81 -2.49
CA GLY A 428 -12.17 -21.96 -2.16
C GLY A 428 -11.75 -20.52 -1.95
N TYR A 429 -12.49 -19.59 -2.53
CA TYR A 429 -12.28 -18.14 -2.39
C TYR A 429 -13.31 -17.53 -1.44
N LEU A 430 -12.95 -16.44 -0.80
CA LEU A 430 -13.92 -15.62 -0.07
C LEU A 430 -14.98 -15.10 -1.08
N PRO A 431 -16.28 -15.26 -0.82
CA PRO A 431 -17.32 -14.73 -1.69
C PRO A 431 -17.39 -13.20 -1.67
N ASP A 432 -17.67 -12.56 -2.82
CA ASP A 432 -17.79 -11.10 -2.95
C ASP A 432 -18.85 -10.49 -2.02
N ASP A 433 -19.98 -11.17 -1.84
CA ASP A 433 -21.08 -10.75 -0.98
C ASP A 433 -20.75 -10.73 0.51
N GLU A 434 -19.69 -11.43 0.91
CA GLU A 434 -19.19 -11.49 2.29
C GLU A 434 -18.15 -10.41 2.62
N LEU A 435 -17.63 -9.65 1.63
CA LEU A 435 -16.65 -8.59 1.87
C LEU A 435 -17.14 -7.55 2.88
N LYS A 436 -18.45 -7.23 2.86
CA LYS A 436 -19.08 -6.33 3.82
C LYS A 436 -18.98 -6.82 5.26
N SER A 437 -18.95 -8.12 5.48
CA SER A 437 -18.85 -8.71 6.83
C SER A 437 -17.47 -8.52 7.44
N LEU A 438 -16.42 -8.32 6.63
CA LEU A 438 -15.06 -8.12 7.11
C LEU A 438 -14.91 -6.80 7.88
N ILE A 439 -15.58 -5.76 7.40
CA ILE A 439 -15.41 -4.38 7.92
C ILE A 439 -16.68 -3.78 8.52
N GLY A 440 -17.81 -4.51 8.46
CA GLY A 440 -19.09 -4.06 9.05
C GLY A 440 -19.76 -2.92 8.29
N ARG A 441 -19.38 -2.66 7.03
CA ARG A 441 -19.97 -1.62 6.18
C ARG A 441 -20.07 -2.05 4.73
N CYS A 442 -20.96 -1.41 3.95
CA CYS A 442 -21.19 -1.72 2.54
C CYS A 442 -20.43 -0.81 1.58
N SER A 443 -19.76 0.23 2.08
CA SER A 443 -19.06 1.20 1.25
C SER A 443 -17.54 0.99 1.31
N PHE A 444 -17.00 0.41 0.25
CA PHE A 444 -15.57 0.15 0.01
C PHE A 444 -15.33 -0.01 -1.50
N CYS A 445 -14.07 0.03 -1.92
CA CYS A 445 -13.66 -0.31 -3.28
C CYS A 445 -13.31 -1.80 -3.35
N SER A 446 -13.97 -2.52 -4.27
CA SER A 446 -13.73 -3.93 -4.63
C SER A 446 -13.57 -4.12 -6.13
N ALA A 447 -13.27 -3.04 -6.87
CA ALA A 447 -13.29 -3.01 -8.33
C ALA A 447 -12.39 -4.06 -9.00
N CYS A 448 -11.28 -4.45 -8.36
CA CYS A 448 -10.43 -5.54 -8.83
C CYS A 448 -11.13 -6.92 -8.84
N PHE A 449 -12.20 -7.09 -8.06
CA PHE A 449 -13.03 -8.29 -8.03
C PHE A 449 -14.27 -8.14 -8.91
N ASP A 450 -15.10 -7.11 -8.67
CA ASP A 450 -16.44 -6.93 -9.26
C ASP A 450 -16.49 -6.05 -10.52
N GLY A 451 -15.40 -5.34 -10.87
CA GLY A 451 -15.31 -4.43 -12.02
C GLY A 451 -16.04 -3.10 -11.85
N ARG A 452 -16.55 -2.79 -10.66
CA ARG A 452 -17.27 -1.55 -10.38
C ARG A 452 -16.34 -0.47 -9.90
N TYR A 453 -15.76 0.28 -10.84
CA TYR A 453 -14.85 1.37 -10.51
C TYR A 453 -15.61 2.61 -10.02
N PRO A 454 -15.22 3.21 -8.88
CA PRO A 454 -15.85 4.43 -8.37
C PRO A 454 -15.60 5.69 -9.21
N THR A 455 -14.57 5.70 -10.06
CA THR A 455 -14.24 6.79 -10.99
C THR A 455 -14.33 6.32 -12.43
N ASP A 456 -14.41 7.26 -13.36
CA ASP A 456 -14.24 6.96 -14.77
C ASP A 456 -12.81 6.46 -15.01
N ILE A 457 -12.71 5.40 -15.81
CA ILE A 457 -11.44 4.82 -16.22
C ILE A 457 -11.22 5.16 -17.71
N PRO A 458 -10.22 5.98 -18.04
CA PRO A 458 -9.92 6.32 -19.41
C PRO A 458 -9.51 5.07 -20.23
N GLU A 459 -9.96 4.97 -21.48
CA GLU A 459 -9.74 3.80 -22.36
C GLU A 459 -8.26 3.49 -22.62
N ASN A 460 -7.37 4.45 -22.46
CA ASN A 460 -5.93 4.36 -22.76
C ASN A 460 -5.03 4.39 -21.51
N THR A 461 -5.47 3.88 -20.36
CA THR A 461 -4.66 3.82 -19.15
C THR A 461 -3.56 2.74 -19.24
N CYS A 462 -2.42 3.08 -19.80
CA CYS A 462 -1.21 2.26 -19.73
C CYS A 462 -0.29 2.81 -18.65
N LYS A 463 -0.17 2.12 -17.52
CA LYS A 463 0.62 2.55 -16.34
C LYS A 463 2.08 2.88 -16.68
N ASN A 464 2.68 2.21 -17.66
CA ASN A 464 4.09 2.33 -18.03
C ASN A 464 4.32 3.08 -19.34
N ARG A 465 3.36 3.91 -19.80
CA ARG A 465 3.45 4.58 -21.10
C ARG A 465 4.65 5.54 -21.21
N PHE A 466 5.05 6.15 -20.10
CA PHE A 466 6.19 7.08 -20.06
C PHE A 466 7.56 6.37 -20.12
N GLU A 467 7.61 5.05 -19.93
CA GLU A 467 8.83 4.25 -19.86
C GLU A 467 9.03 3.31 -21.05
N ARG A 468 8.10 3.32 -22.01
CA ARG A 468 8.23 2.48 -23.20
C ARG A 468 9.45 2.90 -24.03
N ARG A 469 10.25 1.89 -24.41
CA ARG A 469 11.34 2.07 -25.38
C ARG A 469 10.79 2.61 -26.69
N LEU A 470 11.61 3.37 -27.44
CA LEU A 470 11.22 3.88 -28.76
C LEU A 470 10.77 2.76 -29.69
N SER A 471 11.41 1.58 -29.60
CA SER A 471 11.05 0.35 -30.36
C SER A 471 9.67 -0.24 -30.01
N GLU A 472 9.11 0.11 -28.85
CA GLU A 472 7.81 -0.35 -28.35
C GLU A 472 6.69 0.68 -28.62
N ARG A 473 7.05 1.87 -29.09
CA ARG A 473 6.09 2.90 -29.52
C ARG A 473 5.61 2.52 -30.92
N LYS A 474 4.47 1.86 -31.01
CA LYS A 474 3.79 1.75 -32.32
C LYS A 474 3.41 3.17 -32.75
N VAL A 475 3.92 3.56 -33.94
CA VAL A 475 3.55 4.78 -34.63
C VAL A 475 2.05 4.80 -34.91
#